data_ac9f82308137114d69f5f1ebb4ddcf13
#
_entry.id   ac9f82308137114d69f5f1ebb4ddcf13
#
_cell.length_a   1.000
_cell.length_b   1.000
_cell.length_c   1.000
_cell.angle_alpha   90.00
_cell.angle_beta   90.00
_cell.angle_gamma   90.00
#
_symmetry.space_group_name_H-M   'P 1'
#
loop_
_entity.id
_entity.type
_entity.pdbx_description
1 polymer ?
#
loop_
_entity_poly.entity_id
_entity_poly.type
_entity_poly.pdbx_seq_one_letter_code
_entity_poly.pdbx_strand_id
1 'polypeptide(L)'
;FYDKSTITEERLLKYKDAELASGGTLVVPHRDDVGCSMLSGPSTHDIKSFGSRGQQRLTILQIKLIELSLVEEKVGIRPILVLDDIFSELDSGHIRLIFDILDKQQTFITTTHREFIDDKLKDFQVVELGRNQLINK
;
A
#
# COMPACT_ATOMS: atom_id res chain seq x y z
N PHE A 1 -4.75 -14.94 -1.91
CA PHE A 1 -5.21 -15.51 -3.19
C PHE A 1 -5.50 -14.40 -4.19
N TYR A 2 -5.48 -14.71 -5.48
CA TYR A 2 -5.80 -13.79 -6.56
C TYR A 2 -7.14 -14.18 -7.18
N ASP A 3 -8.12 -13.27 -7.11
CA ASP A 3 -9.43 -13.45 -7.72
C ASP A 3 -9.45 -12.76 -9.09
N LYS A 4 -9.35 -13.58 -10.12
CA LYS A 4 -9.27 -13.10 -11.50
C LYS A 4 -10.67 -12.87 -12.06
N SER A 5 -11.00 -11.64 -12.40
CA SER A 5 -12.21 -11.28 -13.14
C SER A 5 -12.08 -11.67 -14.62
N THR A 6 -12.10 -12.97 -14.90
CA THR A 6 -11.93 -13.47 -16.26
C THR A 6 -13.10 -13.04 -17.15
N ILE A 7 -12.80 -12.45 -18.30
CA ILE A 7 -13.82 -12.14 -19.34
C ILE A 7 -14.16 -13.42 -20.06
N THR A 8 -15.38 -13.94 -19.83
CA THR A 8 -15.93 -15.08 -20.56
C THR A 8 -17.31 -14.72 -21.07
N GLU A 9 -17.75 -15.36 -22.16
CA GLU A 9 -19.06 -15.14 -22.73
C GLU A 9 -20.18 -15.44 -21.72
N GLU A 10 -20.03 -16.49 -20.93
CA GLU A 10 -20.95 -16.87 -19.87
C GLU A 10 -21.08 -15.76 -18.81
N ARG A 11 -19.97 -15.17 -18.35
CA ARG A 11 -19.99 -14.05 -17.39
C ARG A 11 -20.59 -12.79 -18.00
N LEU A 12 -20.28 -12.46 -19.24
CA LEU A 12 -20.86 -11.33 -19.92
C LEU A 12 -22.38 -11.45 -20.02
N LEU A 13 -22.89 -12.64 -20.37
CA LEU A 13 -24.32 -12.89 -20.41
C LEU A 13 -24.95 -12.82 -19.02
N LYS A 14 -24.33 -13.41 -18.01
CA LYS A 14 -24.83 -13.41 -16.62
C LYS A 14 -24.96 -12.00 -16.04
N TYR A 15 -24.05 -11.09 -16.35
CA TYR A 15 -24.03 -9.74 -15.77
C TYR A 15 -24.65 -8.68 -16.68
N LYS A 16 -25.13 -9.04 -17.87
CA LYS A 16 -25.66 -8.12 -18.89
C LYS A 16 -26.75 -7.19 -18.35
N ASP A 17 -27.76 -7.74 -17.67
CA ASP A 17 -28.87 -6.94 -17.14
C ASP A 17 -28.45 -6.02 -16.01
N ALA A 18 -27.50 -6.47 -15.16
CA ALA A 18 -26.93 -5.66 -14.09
C ALA A 18 -26.04 -4.53 -14.64
N GLU A 19 -25.29 -4.77 -15.73
CA GLU A 19 -24.50 -3.74 -16.42
C GLU A 19 -25.41 -2.69 -17.06
N LEU A 20 -26.49 -3.10 -17.72
CA LEU A 20 -27.47 -2.19 -18.28
C LEU A 20 -28.15 -1.33 -17.20
N ALA A 21 -28.49 -1.92 -16.06
CA ALA A 21 -29.13 -1.21 -14.96
C ALA A 21 -28.18 -0.22 -14.25
N SER A 22 -26.90 -0.58 -14.11
CA SER A 22 -25.88 0.25 -13.43
C SER A 22 -25.23 1.29 -14.33
N GLY A 23 -25.36 1.17 -15.65
CA GLY A 23 -24.67 2.02 -16.63
C GLY A 23 -23.14 1.84 -16.65
N GLY A 24 -22.62 0.75 -16.08
CA GLY A 24 -21.18 0.48 -15.98
C GLY A 24 -20.84 -0.98 -16.22
N THR A 25 -19.61 -1.24 -16.70
CA THR A 25 -19.11 -2.60 -16.95
C THR A 25 -18.76 -3.31 -15.63
N LEU A 26 -19.25 -4.54 -15.46
CA LEU A 26 -19.02 -5.38 -14.30
C LEU A 26 -18.00 -6.51 -14.55
N VAL A 27 -17.86 -6.91 -15.81
CA VAL A 27 -16.94 -7.98 -16.22
C VAL A 27 -15.74 -7.37 -16.94
N VAL A 28 -14.71 -7.00 -16.16
CA VAL A 28 -13.52 -6.30 -16.68
C VAL A 28 -12.27 -6.68 -15.88
N PRO A 29 -11.08 -6.67 -16.50
CA PRO A 29 -9.83 -7.06 -15.84
C PRO A 29 -9.44 -6.17 -14.64
N HIS A 30 -9.80 -4.89 -14.66
CA HIS A 30 -9.50 -3.96 -13.56
C HIS A 30 -10.33 -4.19 -12.29
N ARG A 31 -11.21 -5.19 -12.29
CA ARG A 31 -11.94 -5.67 -11.10
C ARG A 31 -11.34 -6.95 -10.50
N ASP A 32 -10.16 -7.34 -10.97
CA ASP A 32 -9.38 -8.36 -10.28
C ASP A 32 -9.11 -7.92 -8.85
N ASP A 33 -9.20 -8.83 -7.90
CA ASP A 33 -8.94 -8.55 -6.49
C ASP A 33 -7.85 -9.49 -5.93
N VAL A 34 -7.09 -8.98 -4.97
CA VAL A 34 -6.06 -9.74 -4.26
C VAL A 34 -6.51 -9.92 -2.83
N GLY A 35 -6.87 -11.14 -2.47
CA GLY A 35 -7.21 -11.48 -1.10
C GLY A 35 -5.97 -11.75 -0.28
N CYS A 36 -5.83 -11.05 0.84
CA CYS A 36 -4.77 -11.25 1.81
C CYS A 36 -5.33 -11.82 3.10
N SER A 37 -4.72 -12.90 3.59
CA SER A 37 -5.13 -13.55 4.82
C SER A 37 -3.99 -13.60 5.82
N MET A 38 -4.31 -13.45 7.09
CA MET A 38 -3.37 -13.56 8.20
C MET A 38 -3.60 -14.87 8.95
N LEU A 39 -2.51 -15.56 9.27
CA LEU A 39 -2.53 -16.72 10.14
C LEU A 39 -2.60 -16.26 11.61
N SER A 40 -3.60 -16.73 12.34
CA SER A 40 -3.75 -16.53 13.77
C SER A 40 -3.94 -17.87 14.45
N GLY A 41 -2.85 -18.47 14.92
CA GLY A 41 -2.85 -19.84 15.39
C GLY A 41 -3.28 -20.84 14.29
N PRO A 42 -4.26 -21.72 14.54
CA PRO A 42 -4.76 -22.66 13.54
C PRO A 42 -5.74 -22.05 12.55
N SER A 43 -6.16 -20.79 12.75
CA SER A 43 -7.19 -20.11 11.96
C SER A 43 -6.57 -19.13 10.97
N THR A 44 -7.22 -19.00 9.81
CA THR A 44 -6.88 -17.99 8.80
C THR A 44 -7.99 -16.97 8.73
N HIS A 45 -7.65 -15.69 8.87
CA HIS A 45 -8.59 -14.58 8.81
C HIS A 45 -8.30 -13.67 7.63
N ASP A 46 -9.33 -13.28 6.91
CA ASP A 46 -9.23 -12.29 5.84
C ASP A 46 -8.89 -10.91 6.42
N ILE A 47 -7.80 -10.30 5.96
CA ILE A 47 -7.30 -9.02 6.47
C ILE A 47 -8.27 -7.87 6.14
N LYS A 48 -8.93 -7.92 4.98
CA LYS A 48 -9.88 -6.89 4.55
C LYS A 48 -11.08 -6.78 5.51
N SER A 49 -11.57 -7.94 5.99
CA SER A 49 -12.77 -8.01 6.82
C SER A 49 -12.49 -7.99 8.33
N PHE A 50 -11.37 -8.57 8.76
CA PHE A 50 -11.08 -8.79 10.18
C PHE A 50 -9.79 -8.13 10.66
N GLY A 51 -8.96 -7.62 9.75
CA GLY A 51 -7.72 -6.94 10.11
C GLY A 51 -7.96 -5.55 10.71
N SER A 52 -7.16 -5.17 11.72
CA SER A 52 -7.10 -3.79 12.17
C SER A 52 -6.60 -2.87 11.04
N ARG A 53 -6.89 -1.56 11.14
CA ARG A 53 -6.41 -0.58 10.16
C ARG A 53 -4.89 -0.62 9.98
N GLY A 54 -4.15 -0.76 11.08
CA GLY A 54 -2.69 -0.90 11.05
C GLY A 54 -2.24 -2.18 10.32
N GLN A 55 -2.91 -3.31 10.55
CA GLN A 55 -2.63 -4.57 9.86
C GLN A 55 -2.93 -4.47 8.36
N GLN A 56 -4.03 -3.85 7.98
CA GLN A 56 -4.38 -3.62 6.57
C GLN A 56 -3.32 -2.77 5.86
N ARG A 57 -2.89 -1.65 6.47
CA ARG A 57 -1.83 -0.79 5.92
C ARG A 57 -0.49 -1.49 5.83
N LEU A 58 -0.09 -2.21 6.87
CA LEU A 58 1.14 -3.00 6.86
C LEU A 58 1.14 -4.03 5.74
N THR A 59 0.01 -4.69 5.50
CA THR A 59 -0.14 -5.65 4.39
C THR A 59 0.04 -4.98 3.04
N ILE A 60 -0.59 -3.83 2.82
CA ILE A 60 -0.42 -3.04 1.59
C ILE A 60 1.04 -2.64 1.42
N LEU A 61 1.69 -2.17 2.47
CA LEU A 61 3.11 -1.83 2.44
C LEU A 61 3.97 -3.03 2.05
N GLN A 62 3.74 -4.20 2.64
CA GLN A 62 4.46 -5.43 2.31
C GLN A 62 4.29 -5.82 0.83
N ILE A 63 3.07 -5.71 0.28
CA ILE A 63 2.83 -5.94 -1.14
C ILE A 63 3.63 -4.96 -2.00
N LYS A 64 3.64 -3.67 -1.64
CA LYS A 64 4.41 -2.65 -2.35
C LYS A 64 5.92 -2.89 -2.31
N LEU A 65 6.44 -3.43 -1.22
CA LEU A 65 7.85 -3.80 -1.11
C LEU A 65 8.21 -5.01 -1.98
N ILE A 66 7.29 -5.99 -2.09
CA ILE A 66 7.46 -7.12 -3.03
C ILE A 66 7.43 -6.60 -4.46
N GLU A 67 6.49 -5.73 -4.81
CA GLU A 67 6.41 -5.08 -6.12
C GLU A 67 7.71 -4.34 -6.46
N LEU A 68 8.24 -3.56 -5.51
CA LEU A 68 9.50 -2.84 -5.64
C LEU A 68 10.68 -3.79 -5.93
N SER A 69 10.77 -4.90 -5.22
CA SER A 69 11.81 -5.91 -5.43
C SER A 69 11.69 -6.57 -6.81
N LEU A 70 10.48 -6.83 -7.29
CA LEU A 70 10.23 -7.38 -8.63
C LEU A 70 10.61 -6.39 -9.74
N VAL A 71 10.36 -5.10 -9.54
CA VAL A 71 10.77 -4.05 -10.48
C VAL A 71 12.29 -3.94 -10.50
N GLU A 72 12.94 -3.94 -9.35
CA GLU A 72 14.41 -3.92 -9.25
C GLU A 72 15.03 -5.12 -9.98
N GLU A 73 14.48 -6.32 -9.80
CA GLU A 73 14.97 -7.54 -10.47
C GLU A 73 14.85 -7.44 -12.00
N LYS A 74 13.75 -6.87 -12.50
CA LYS A 74 13.51 -6.75 -13.94
C LYS A 74 14.26 -5.62 -14.62
N VAL A 75 14.39 -4.47 -13.94
CA VAL A 75 14.94 -3.24 -14.50
C VAL A 75 16.42 -3.07 -14.15
N GLY A 76 16.90 -3.75 -13.10
CA GLY A 76 18.26 -3.63 -12.60
C GLY A 76 18.53 -2.35 -11.79
N ILE A 77 17.50 -1.55 -11.55
CA ILE A 77 17.60 -0.29 -10.79
C ILE A 77 16.49 -0.29 -9.72
N ARG A 78 16.87 0.03 -8.50
CA ARG A 78 15.93 0.13 -7.40
C ARG A 78 15.03 1.35 -7.55
N PRO A 79 13.70 1.19 -7.52
CA PRO A 79 12.76 2.31 -7.65
C PRO A 79 12.80 3.25 -6.44
N ILE A 80 12.37 4.49 -6.67
CA ILE A 80 12.14 5.45 -5.58
C ILE A 80 10.86 5.04 -4.84
N LEU A 81 10.92 5.05 -3.50
CA LEU A 81 9.77 4.80 -2.65
C LEU A 81 9.13 6.12 -2.21
N VAL A 82 7.82 6.25 -2.39
CA VAL A 82 7.05 7.40 -1.92
C VAL A 82 6.02 6.92 -0.91
N LEU A 83 6.10 7.42 0.31
CA LEU A 83 5.22 7.09 1.43
C LEU A 83 4.45 8.34 1.86
N ASP A 84 3.15 8.34 1.62
CA ASP A 84 2.27 9.45 1.96
C ASP A 84 1.55 9.18 3.28
N ASP A 85 1.78 10.03 4.27
CA ASP A 85 1.21 10.01 5.63
C ASP A 85 1.18 8.62 6.30
N ILE A 86 2.22 7.81 6.05
CA ILE A 86 2.27 6.41 6.49
C ILE A 86 2.22 6.25 8.03
N PHE A 87 2.70 7.27 8.76
CA PHE A 87 2.82 7.19 10.23
C PHE A 87 1.53 7.47 10.98
N SER A 88 0.52 8.06 10.35
CA SER A 88 -0.73 8.47 11.02
C SER A 88 -1.54 7.32 11.60
N GLU A 89 -1.36 6.09 11.10
CA GLU A 89 -2.19 4.94 11.49
C GLU A 89 -1.38 3.69 11.85
N LEU A 90 -0.06 3.82 12.03
CA LEU A 90 0.81 2.73 12.44
C LEU A 90 1.20 2.86 13.91
N ASP A 91 1.20 1.75 14.61
CA ASP A 91 1.77 1.69 15.96
C ASP A 91 3.32 1.68 15.93
N SER A 92 3.94 1.92 17.08
CA SER A 92 5.40 2.05 17.23
C SER A 92 6.17 0.79 16.81
N GLY A 93 5.57 -0.40 16.89
CA GLY A 93 6.18 -1.66 16.47
C GLY A 93 6.25 -1.75 14.95
N HIS A 94 5.19 -1.39 14.26
CA HIS A 94 5.10 -1.40 12.81
C HIS A 94 5.94 -0.30 12.16
N ILE A 95 6.03 0.88 12.80
CA ILE A 95 6.91 1.97 12.36
C ILE A 95 8.38 1.51 12.28
N ARG A 96 8.84 0.69 13.21
CA ARG A 96 10.22 0.18 13.22
C ARG A 96 10.53 -0.66 11.99
N LEU A 97 9.59 -1.46 11.51
CA LEU A 97 9.76 -2.28 10.30
C LEU A 97 9.92 -1.41 9.05
N ILE A 98 9.30 -0.23 9.02
CA ILE A 98 9.46 0.72 7.90
C ILE A 98 10.89 1.26 7.86
N PHE A 99 11.45 1.64 9.01
CA PHE A 99 12.81 2.19 9.06
C PHE A 99 13.88 1.23 8.51
N ASP A 100 13.75 -0.07 8.77
CA ASP A 100 14.66 -1.09 8.24
C ASP A 100 14.68 -1.17 6.70
N ILE A 101 13.67 -0.58 6.07
CA ILE A 101 13.50 -0.58 4.61
C ILE A 101 13.99 0.72 3.99
N LEU A 102 13.85 1.84 4.71
CA LEU A 102 14.17 3.18 4.20
C LEU A 102 15.64 3.33 3.81
N ASP A 103 16.56 2.69 4.55
CA ASP A 103 18.00 2.76 4.31
C ASP A 103 18.45 2.11 3.00
N LYS A 104 17.58 1.33 2.38
CA LYS A 104 17.94 0.54 1.19
C LYS A 104 17.74 1.29 -0.13
N GLN A 105 17.07 2.45 -0.13
CA GLN A 105 16.67 3.14 -1.34
C GLN A 105 16.36 4.61 -1.11
N GLN A 106 16.32 5.38 -2.19
CA GLN A 106 15.82 6.76 -2.12
C GLN A 106 14.34 6.76 -1.76
N THR A 107 13.99 7.43 -0.66
CA THR A 107 12.63 7.46 -0.14
C THR A 107 12.17 8.88 0.11
N PHE A 108 10.95 9.20 -0.29
CA PHE A 108 10.24 10.42 0.07
C PHE A 108 9.11 10.08 1.03
N ILE A 109 9.03 10.78 2.14
CA ILE A 109 8.01 10.56 3.16
C ILE A 109 7.30 11.89 3.43
N THR A 110 5.96 11.88 3.39
CA THR A 110 5.18 12.99 3.91
C THR A 110 4.60 12.60 5.27
N THR A 111 4.54 13.56 6.18
CA THR A 111 3.91 13.36 7.50
C THR A 111 3.50 14.69 8.11
N THR A 112 2.43 14.68 8.90
CA THR A 112 2.02 15.77 9.77
C THR A 112 2.54 15.60 11.20
N HIS A 113 3.16 14.47 11.51
CA HIS A 113 3.64 14.06 12.83
C HIS A 113 5.12 14.40 13.00
N ARG A 114 5.40 15.56 13.59
CA ARG A 114 6.77 16.06 13.79
C ARG A 114 7.59 15.20 14.74
N GLU A 115 6.95 14.55 15.71
CA GLU A 115 7.59 13.68 16.69
C GLU A 115 8.37 12.51 16.07
N PHE A 116 7.97 12.03 14.91
CA PHE A 116 8.69 10.96 14.21
C PHE A 116 9.96 11.45 13.51
N ILE A 117 10.02 12.74 13.16
CA ILE A 117 11.15 13.35 12.48
C ILE A 117 12.32 13.49 13.46
N ASP A 118 12.05 13.99 14.66
CA ASP A 118 13.06 14.34 15.63
C ASP A 118 13.79 13.10 16.22
N ASP A 119 13.09 11.99 16.36
CA ASP A 119 13.63 10.79 17.00
C ASP A 119 14.25 9.78 16.02
N LYS A 120 13.65 9.60 14.86
CA LYS A 120 13.94 8.44 13.99
C LYS A 120 14.39 8.79 12.57
N LEU A 121 14.19 10.03 12.14
CA LEU A 121 14.53 10.50 10.79
C LEU A 121 15.70 11.50 10.81
N LYS A 122 16.61 11.40 11.78
CA LYS A 122 17.76 12.33 11.95
C LYS A 122 18.66 12.42 10.74
N ASP A 123 18.77 11.33 9.98
CA ASP A 123 19.60 11.23 8.78
C ASP A 123 18.88 11.63 7.50
N PHE A 124 17.60 12.00 7.62
CA PHE A 124 16.80 12.45 6.47
C PHE A 124 16.87 13.97 6.30
N GLN A 125 16.89 14.40 5.04
CA GLN A 125 16.72 15.82 4.73
C GLN A 125 15.25 16.20 4.95
N VAL A 126 14.99 17.08 5.92
CA VAL A 126 13.64 17.52 6.25
C VAL A 126 13.32 18.80 5.50
N VAL A 127 12.16 18.82 4.83
CA VAL A 127 11.60 19.99 4.15
C VAL A 127 10.27 20.31 4.81
N GLU A 128 10.20 21.44 5.52
CA GLU A 128 8.96 21.89 6.16
C GLU A 128 8.14 22.73 5.17
N LEU A 129 6.89 22.31 4.91
CA LEU A 129 5.96 23.01 4.05
C LEU A 129 5.11 23.97 4.89
N GLY A 130 5.41 25.27 4.84
CA GLY A 130 4.57 26.33 5.41
C GLY A 130 3.49 26.78 4.41
N ARG A 131 2.47 27.49 4.90
CA ARG A 131 1.35 27.98 4.05
C ARG A 131 1.77 28.82 2.85
N ASN A 132 3.00 29.36 2.79
CA ASN A 132 3.50 30.20 1.68
C ASN A 132 5.01 30.09 1.40
N GLN A 133 5.78 29.19 2.02
CA GLN A 133 7.23 29.10 1.78
C GLN A 133 7.76 27.69 2.03
N LEU A 134 8.65 27.24 1.15
CA LEU A 134 9.55 26.10 1.40
C LEU A 134 10.64 26.55 2.38
N ILE A 135 10.66 26.04 3.57
CA ILE A 135 11.71 26.35 4.56
C ILE A 135 12.67 25.14 4.57
N ASN A 136 13.82 25.34 3.94
CA ASN A 136 14.95 24.39 4.08
C ASN A 136 15.62 24.62 5.44
N LYS A 137 15.75 23.60 6.23
CA LYS A 137 16.57 23.59 7.45
C LYS A 137 17.74 22.65 7.30
#